data_235f70e295aa8ac7c8a6091bfc858a67
#
_entry.id   235f70e295aa8ac7c8a6091bfc858a67
#
_cell.length_a   1.000
_cell.length_b   1.000
_cell.length_c   1.000
_cell.angle_alpha   90.00
_cell.angle_beta   90.00
_cell.angle_gamma   90.00
#
_symmetry.space_group_name_H-M   'P 1'
#
loop_
_entity.id
_entity.type
_entity.pdbx_description
1 polymer ?
#
loop_
_entity_poly.entity_id
_entity_poly.type
_entity_poly.pdbx_seq_one_letter_code
_entity_poly.pdbx_strand_id
1 'polypeptide(L)'
;MKKFAALLAAVVILAGPLAAASKDEKETDRLENCGLIVKEIMDIPDDIPQDLIDKAECIIVYPSVIKGAFIVGASGGRGAMVCRTGEHFTGPWSAPTMMALEGLSVGFQIGGQATDFVLLVMNPRGARSILNSKVKLGADASAAAGPKGRNAEAATDVTLRAEVLTYSRARGLFAGISLAGSTVRPDNGANEKLYGKKLDAKDIIFKGAVAVPAAAQKLVAYLNQKSPKNLSDPESLK
;
A
#
# COMPACT_ATOMS: atom_id res chain seq x y z
N MET A 1 49.38 -46.29 37.02
CA MET A 1 49.03 -44.88 37.23
C MET A 1 49.09 -44.20 35.85
N LYS A 2 47.96 -44.11 35.19
CA LYS A 2 47.86 -43.53 33.81
C LYS A 2 47.20 -42.18 33.93
N LYS A 3 47.92 -41.11 33.51
CA LYS A 3 47.47 -39.73 33.48
C LYS A 3 46.64 -39.52 32.22
N PHE A 4 45.33 -39.25 32.37
CA PHE A 4 44.47 -38.76 31.28
C PHE A 4 44.62 -37.24 31.22
N ALA A 5 45.14 -36.72 30.13
CA ALA A 5 45.14 -35.31 29.80
C ALA A 5 43.84 -35.01 29.03
N ALA A 6 42.97 -34.19 29.59
CA ALA A 6 41.75 -33.70 28.93
C ALA A 6 42.13 -32.49 28.09
N LEU A 7 41.96 -32.62 26.77
CA LEU A 7 42.12 -31.53 25.81
C LEU A 7 40.81 -30.76 25.72
N LEU A 8 40.75 -29.56 26.32
CA LEU A 8 39.62 -28.64 26.17
C LEU A 8 39.81 -27.88 24.84
N ALA A 9 39.04 -28.24 23.84
CA ALA A 9 38.93 -27.44 22.60
C ALA A 9 38.02 -26.24 22.83
N ALA A 10 38.59 -25.03 22.89
CA ALA A 10 37.84 -23.80 22.93
C ALA A 10 37.29 -23.50 21.53
N VAL A 11 35.97 -23.68 21.36
CA VAL A 11 35.25 -23.22 20.15
C VAL A 11 35.03 -21.72 20.29
N VAL A 12 35.83 -20.90 19.61
CA VAL A 12 35.61 -19.47 19.46
C VAL A 12 34.54 -19.28 18.40
N ILE A 13 33.29 -19.04 18.85
CA ILE A 13 32.21 -18.62 17.98
C ILE A 13 32.48 -17.15 17.62
N LEU A 14 32.97 -16.90 16.39
CA LEU A 14 32.98 -15.57 15.80
C LEU A 14 31.51 -15.19 15.50
N ALA A 15 30.87 -14.54 16.45
CA ALA A 15 29.63 -13.81 16.18
C ALA A 15 30.02 -12.58 15.37
N GLY A 16 29.93 -12.68 14.04
CA GLY A 16 29.97 -11.52 13.17
C GLY A 16 28.81 -10.57 13.51
N PRO A 17 28.97 -9.23 13.39
CA PRO A 17 27.89 -8.31 13.61
C PRO A 17 26.78 -8.62 12.60
N LEU A 18 25.62 -9.12 13.07
CA LEU A 18 24.38 -9.03 12.30
C LEU A 18 24.12 -7.52 12.13
N ALA A 19 24.46 -6.99 10.96
CA ALA A 19 24.09 -5.64 10.59
C ALA A 19 22.54 -5.59 10.63
N ALA A 20 22.00 -5.00 11.69
CA ALA A 20 20.60 -4.65 11.72
C ALA A 20 20.39 -3.66 10.58
N ALA A 21 19.66 -4.08 9.52
CA ALA A 21 19.25 -3.19 8.46
C ALA A 21 18.70 -1.90 9.08
N SER A 22 19.15 -0.74 8.65
CA SER A 22 18.75 0.52 9.23
C SER A 22 17.24 0.66 9.12
N LYS A 23 16.62 1.38 10.06
CA LYS A 23 15.14 1.58 10.02
C LYS A 23 14.69 2.27 8.74
N ASP A 24 15.57 3.06 8.14
CA ASP A 24 15.32 3.81 6.88
C ASP A 24 15.36 2.88 5.66
N GLU A 25 16.18 1.86 5.65
CA GLU A 25 16.28 0.86 4.60
C GLU A 25 14.95 0.12 4.39
N LYS A 26 14.23 -0.18 5.48
CA LYS A 26 12.91 -0.85 5.40
C LYS A 26 11.83 -0.01 4.72
N GLU A 27 11.82 1.30 4.91
CA GLU A 27 10.85 2.19 4.26
C GLU A 27 11.21 2.40 2.78
N THR A 28 12.50 2.47 2.48
CA THR A 28 13.03 2.54 1.11
C THR A 28 12.67 1.30 0.30
N ASP A 29 12.97 0.09 0.81
CA ASP A 29 12.63 -1.18 0.17
C ASP A 29 11.12 -1.32 -0.07
N ARG A 30 10.32 -0.84 0.89
CA ARG A 30 8.86 -0.86 0.77
C ARG A 30 8.37 0.02 -0.37
N LEU A 31 8.94 1.22 -0.54
CA LEU A 31 8.60 2.11 -1.65
C LEU A 31 9.02 1.53 -3.00
N GLU A 32 10.19 0.91 -3.09
CA GLU A 32 10.63 0.23 -4.30
C GLU A 32 9.68 -0.91 -4.66
N ASN A 33 9.27 -1.73 -3.69
CA ASN A 33 8.29 -2.79 -3.88
C ASN A 33 6.91 -2.26 -4.31
N CYS A 34 6.46 -1.11 -3.75
CA CYS A 34 5.25 -0.44 -4.24
C CYS A 34 5.38 -0.07 -5.72
N GLY A 35 6.53 0.44 -6.13
CA GLY A 35 6.81 0.78 -7.52
C GLY A 35 6.78 -0.43 -8.46
N LEU A 36 7.34 -1.56 -8.04
CA LEU A 36 7.29 -2.81 -8.81
C LEU A 36 5.85 -3.31 -8.99
N ILE A 37 5.03 -3.28 -7.94
CA ILE A 37 3.63 -3.70 -8.00
C ILE A 37 2.82 -2.79 -8.93
N VAL A 38 2.97 -1.47 -8.85
CA VAL A 38 2.27 -0.53 -9.74
C VAL A 38 2.69 -0.73 -11.19
N LYS A 39 3.99 -0.93 -11.44
CA LYS A 39 4.48 -1.23 -12.78
C LYS A 39 3.82 -2.49 -13.35
N GLU A 40 3.76 -3.55 -12.56
CA GLU A 40 3.15 -4.82 -12.97
C GLU A 40 1.65 -4.64 -13.29
N ILE A 41 0.90 -3.92 -12.47
CA ILE A 41 -0.51 -3.60 -12.72
C ILE A 41 -0.70 -2.92 -14.07
N MET A 42 0.11 -1.92 -14.35
CA MET A 42 -0.04 -1.10 -15.57
C MET A 42 0.51 -1.77 -16.83
N ASP A 43 1.36 -2.78 -16.69
CA ASP A 43 1.90 -3.55 -17.81
C ASP A 43 0.99 -4.73 -18.21
N ILE A 44 0.04 -5.14 -17.34
CA ILE A 44 -0.91 -6.22 -17.60
C ILE A 44 -2.33 -5.64 -17.75
N PRO A 45 -2.81 -5.39 -18.99
CA PRO A 45 -4.08 -4.68 -19.23
C PRO A 45 -5.34 -5.36 -18.72
N ASP A 46 -5.28 -6.65 -18.41
CA ASP A 46 -6.44 -7.46 -18.02
C ASP A 46 -6.60 -7.61 -16.50
N ASP A 47 -5.71 -6.99 -15.69
CA ASP A 47 -5.75 -7.10 -14.23
C ASP A 47 -6.62 -6.00 -13.60
N ILE A 48 -6.13 -4.77 -13.54
CA ILE A 48 -6.88 -3.60 -13.06
C ILE A 48 -7.18 -2.70 -14.25
N PRO A 49 -8.45 -2.39 -14.56
CA PRO A 49 -8.81 -1.55 -15.68
C PRO A 49 -8.11 -0.19 -15.65
N GLN A 50 -7.47 0.20 -16.76
CA GLN A 50 -6.73 1.46 -16.86
C GLN A 50 -7.61 2.67 -16.58
N ASP A 51 -8.88 2.64 -17.02
CA ASP A 51 -9.84 3.72 -16.81
C ASP A 51 -10.15 3.97 -15.32
N LEU A 52 -10.09 2.94 -14.47
CA LEU A 52 -10.22 3.09 -13.03
C LEU A 52 -8.97 3.71 -12.41
N ILE A 53 -7.79 3.38 -12.90
CA ILE A 53 -6.54 4.01 -12.48
C ILE A 53 -6.54 5.49 -12.88
N ASP A 54 -7.02 5.80 -14.09
CA ASP A 54 -7.11 7.18 -14.59
C ASP A 54 -8.13 8.04 -13.84
N LYS A 55 -9.16 7.39 -13.28
CA LYS A 55 -10.19 8.04 -12.44
C LYS A 55 -9.84 8.07 -10.96
N ALA A 56 -8.80 7.35 -10.52
CA ALA A 56 -8.42 7.33 -9.11
C ALA A 56 -7.77 8.63 -8.66
N GLU A 57 -8.22 9.15 -7.53
CA GLU A 57 -7.61 10.29 -6.84
C GLU A 57 -6.29 9.89 -6.18
N CYS A 58 -6.27 8.67 -5.61
CA CYS A 58 -5.10 8.12 -4.95
C CYS A 58 -5.00 6.61 -5.20
N ILE A 59 -3.77 6.11 -5.16
CA ILE A 59 -3.45 4.69 -5.16
C ILE A 59 -2.71 4.35 -3.87
N ILE A 60 -3.16 3.32 -3.16
CA ILE A 60 -2.49 2.80 -1.98
C ILE A 60 -2.00 1.40 -2.29
N VAL A 61 -0.73 1.14 -2.04
CA VAL A 61 -0.10 -0.17 -2.27
C VAL A 61 0.44 -0.71 -0.97
N TYR A 62 0.08 -1.92 -0.62
CA TYR A 62 0.57 -2.65 0.54
C TYR A 62 1.30 -3.92 0.07
N PRO A 63 2.63 -3.88 -0.06
CA PRO A 63 3.42 -5.06 -0.37
C PRO A 63 3.40 -6.05 0.79
N SER A 64 3.24 -7.33 0.47
CA SER A 64 3.44 -8.44 1.41
C SER A 64 2.68 -8.32 2.73
N VAL A 65 1.37 -8.02 2.66
CA VAL A 65 0.50 -8.03 3.83
C VAL A 65 0.43 -9.43 4.40
N ILE A 66 0.80 -9.56 5.66
CA ILE A 66 0.80 -10.84 6.37
C ILE A 66 -0.58 -11.09 6.95
N LYS A 67 -1.13 -12.26 6.66
CA LYS A 67 -2.33 -12.80 7.30
C LYS A 67 -1.92 -13.96 8.18
N GLY A 68 -2.13 -13.83 9.48
CA GLY A 68 -1.95 -14.92 10.44
C GLY A 68 -3.29 -15.28 11.07
N ALA A 69 -3.67 -16.55 11.05
CA ALA A 69 -4.91 -17.01 11.67
C ALA A 69 -4.69 -18.31 12.43
N PHE A 70 -5.20 -18.37 13.67
CA PHE A 70 -5.28 -19.61 14.43
C PHE A 70 -6.71 -19.93 14.92
N ILE A 71 -7.58 -19.03 15.08
CA ILE A 71 -9.04 -19.08 15.34
C ILE A 71 -9.61 -17.69 15.07
N VAL A 72 -8.87 -16.66 15.47
CA VAL A 72 -9.07 -15.26 15.12
C VAL A 72 -7.82 -14.84 14.36
N GLY A 73 -7.98 -14.41 13.10
CA GLY A 73 -6.88 -13.97 12.27
C GLY A 73 -6.69 -12.45 12.40
N ALA A 74 -5.43 -12.03 12.47
CA ALA A 74 -5.06 -10.65 12.28
C ALA A 74 -4.33 -10.51 10.95
N SER A 75 -4.65 -9.48 10.19
CA SER A 75 -3.89 -9.07 9.02
C SER A 75 -3.26 -7.72 9.30
N GLY A 76 -2.01 -7.57 8.92
CA GLY A 76 -1.29 -6.32 9.07
C GLY A 76 -0.34 -6.10 7.90
N GLY A 77 -0.30 -4.89 7.39
CA GLY A 77 0.60 -4.50 6.33
C GLY A 77 0.98 -3.03 6.41
N ARG A 78 2.12 -2.72 5.84
CA ARG A 78 2.59 -1.35 5.65
C ARG A 78 2.83 -1.11 4.18
N GLY A 79 2.53 0.09 3.73
CA GLY A 79 2.63 0.45 2.33
C GLY A 79 2.76 1.93 2.13
N ALA A 80 2.44 2.39 0.94
CA ALA A 80 2.48 3.78 0.57
C ALA A 80 1.23 4.19 -0.21
N MET A 81 0.83 5.44 -0.03
CA MET A 81 -0.22 6.11 -0.78
C MET A 81 0.40 7.24 -1.58
N VAL A 82 0.07 7.32 -2.84
CA VAL A 82 0.33 8.47 -3.71
C VAL A 82 -1.01 9.00 -4.20
N CYS A 83 -1.14 10.31 -4.26
CA CYS A 83 -2.36 10.96 -4.73
C CYS A 83 -2.03 11.94 -5.85
N ARG A 84 -3.01 12.29 -6.65
CA ARG A 84 -2.90 13.45 -7.51
C ARG A 84 -2.85 14.71 -6.66
N THR A 85 -2.03 15.65 -7.05
CA THR A 85 -1.84 16.91 -6.33
C THR A 85 -2.93 17.93 -6.66
N GLY A 86 -2.95 19.02 -5.89
CA GLY A 86 -3.93 20.08 -6.05
C GLY A 86 -5.20 19.82 -5.24
N GLU A 87 -5.96 20.89 -5.02
CA GLU A 87 -7.15 20.87 -4.16
C GLU A 87 -8.26 19.94 -4.71
N HIS A 88 -8.33 19.80 -6.02
CA HIS A 88 -9.27 18.96 -6.74
C HIS A 88 -8.63 17.71 -7.36
N PHE A 89 -7.46 17.29 -6.91
CA PHE A 89 -6.74 16.10 -7.40
C PHE A 89 -6.49 16.13 -8.92
N THR A 90 -6.31 17.30 -9.54
CA THR A 90 -6.12 17.45 -10.97
C THR A 90 -4.66 17.57 -11.39
N GLY A 91 -3.74 17.66 -10.43
CA GLY A 91 -2.31 17.78 -10.68
C GLY A 91 -1.59 16.43 -10.87
N PRO A 92 -0.27 16.48 -11.03
CA PRO A 92 0.55 15.26 -11.13
C PRO A 92 0.54 14.45 -9.82
N TRP A 93 1.04 13.20 -9.90
CA TRP A 93 1.15 12.34 -8.73
C TRP A 93 2.17 12.88 -7.72
N SER A 94 1.79 12.85 -6.45
CA SER A 94 2.52 13.43 -5.31
C SER A 94 3.73 12.60 -4.88
N ALA A 95 4.53 13.17 -3.96
CA ALA A 95 5.39 12.37 -3.10
C ALA A 95 4.55 11.37 -2.28
N PRO A 96 5.05 10.16 -1.98
CA PRO A 96 4.30 9.14 -1.25
C PRO A 96 4.15 9.49 0.24
N THR A 97 3.02 9.14 0.83
CA THR A 97 2.86 9.05 2.28
C THR A 97 2.78 7.59 2.72
N MET A 98 3.44 7.27 3.83
CA MET A 98 3.44 5.91 4.38
C MET A 98 2.11 5.60 5.06
N MET A 99 1.62 4.37 4.85
CA MET A 99 0.31 3.92 5.28
C MET A 99 0.40 2.59 6.01
N ALA A 100 -0.52 2.36 6.95
CA ALA A 100 -0.72 1.07 7.61
C ALA A 100 -2.12 0.53 7.32
N LEU A 101 -2.19 -0.77 7.07
CA LEU A 101 -3.41 -1.57 6.97
C LEU A 101 -3.47 -2.51 8.16
N GLU A 102 -4.60 -2.51 8.86
CA GLU A 102 -4.86 -3.37 10.01
C GLU A 102 -6.24 -4.02 9.81
N GLY A 103 -6.33 -5.33 9.98
CA GLY A 103 -7.60 -6.04 9.82
C GLY A 103 -7.70 -7.21 10.79
N LEU A 104 -8.94 -7.52 11.19
CA LEU A 104 -9.28 -8.75 11.87
C LEU A 104 -9.93 -9.67 10.84
N SER A 105 -9.41 -10.86 10.66
CA SER A 105 -10.04 -11.89 9.85
C SER A 105 -10.53 -13.02 10.75
N VAL A 106 -11.79 -13.38 10.60
CA VAL A 106 -12.35 -14.59 11.24
C VAL A 106 -12.36 -15.67 10.17
N GLY A 107 -11.61 -16.75 10.36
CA GLY A 107 -11.61 -17.87 9.41
C GLY A 107 -10.50 -18.88 9.68
N PHE A 108 -10.80 -20.13 9.42
CA PHE A 108 -9.85 -21.24 9.51
C PHE A 108 -8.84 -21.17 8.35
N GLN A 109 -7.71 -20.46 8.55
CA GLN A 109 -6.54 -20.58 7.68
C GLN A 109 -5.31 -20.80 8.57
N ILE A 110 -4.82 -22.02 8.56
CA ILE A 110 -3.54 -22.37 9.20
C ILE A 110 -2.44 -22.01 8.20
N GLY A 111 -1.64 -20.98 8.52
CA GLY A 111 -0.49 -20.58 7.71
C GLY A 111 -0.36 -19.07 7.58
N GLY A 112 0.88 -18.57 7.50
CA GLY A 112 1.20 -17.19 7.15
C GLY A 112 1.22 -17.06 5.62
N GLN A 113 0.32 -16.28 5.03
CA GLN A 113 0.36 -15.94 3.62
C GLN A 113 0.66 -14.45 3.47
N ALA A 114 1.67 -14.12 2.68
CA ALA A 114 1.94 -12.77 2.25
C ALA A 114 1.18 -12.49 0.95
N THR A 115 0.44 -11.40 0.91
CA THR A 115 -0.38 -11.01 -0.24
C THR A 115 -0.23 -9.50 -0.46
N ASP A 116 -0.05 -9.09 -1.69
CA ASP A 116 -0.04 -7.67 -2.02
C ASP A 116 -1.48 -7.17 -2.16
N PHE A 117 -1.74 -5.97 -1.65
CA PHE A 117 -3.01 -5.29 -1.85
C PHE A 117 -2.82 -3.95 -2.55
N VAL A 118 -3.77 -3.63 -3.42
CA VAL A 118 -3.86 -2.35 -4.09
C VAL A 118 -5.26 -1.79 -3.88
N LEU A 119 -5.34 -0.55 -3.44
CA LEU A 119 -6.58 0.17 -3.22
C LEU A 119 -6.58 1.40 -4.11
N LEU A 120 -7.62 1.54 -4.92
CA LEU A 120 -7.90 2.75 -5.68
C LEU A 120 -8.92 3.59 -4.90
N VAL A 121 -8.56 4.81 -4.56
CA VAL A 121 -9.47 5.77 -3.91
C VAL A 121 -10.11 6.59 -5.00
N MET A 122 -11.44 6.45 -5.17
CA MET A 122 -12.16 6.87 -6.36
C MET A 122 -12.79 8.26 -6.25
N ASN A 123 -12.72 8.90 -5.08
CA ASN A 123 -13.25 10.25 -4.91
C ASN A 123 -12.50 11.07 -3.85
N PRO A 124 -12.61 12.42 -3.91
CA PRO A 124 -11.92 13.32 -2.98
C PRO A 124 -12.31 13.12 -1.51
N ARG A 125 -13.55 12.71 -1.22
CA ARG A 125 -14.02 12.49 0.15
C ARG A 125 -13.28 11.33 0.80
N GLY A 126 -13.22 10.18 0.13
CA GLY A 126 -12.47 9.02 0.60
C GLY A 126 -10.98 9.33 0.79
N ALA A 127 -10.36 10.04 -0.17
CA ALA A 127 -8.97 10.46 -0.10
C ALA A 127 -8.69 11.34 1.13
N ARG A 128 -9.51 12.37 1.34
CA ARG A 128 -9.37 13.28 2.50
C ARG A 128 -9.61 12.57 3.84
N SER A 129 -10.59 11.68 3.90
CA SER A 129 -10.86 10.89 5.11
C SER A 129 -9.66 10.02 5.48
N ILE A 130 -9.10 9.30 4.51
CA ILE A 130 -7.94 8.41 4.73
C ILE A 130 -6.69 9.20 5.15
N LEU A 131 -6.45 10.38 4.55
CA LEU A 131 -5.29 11.22 4.85
C LEU A 131 -5.38 11.90 6.23
N ASN A 132 -6.58 12.15 6.72
CA ASN A 132 -6.79 12.85 7.99
C ASN A 132 -6.86 11.92 9.21
N SER A 133 -7.32 10.69 9.03
CA SER A 133 -7.64 9.83 10.17
C SER A 133 -7.56 8.34 9.84
N LYS A 134 -7.80 7.54 10.86
CA LYS A 134 -8.03 6.11 10.77
C LYS A 134 -9.42 5.87 10.17
N VAL A 135 -9.48 5.12 9.07
CA VAL A 135 -10.71 4.83 8.32
C VAL A 135 -10.95 3.32 8.30
N LYS A 136 -12.14 2.91 8.75
CA LYS A 136 -12.60 1.52 8.64
C LYS A 136 -13.36 1.33 7.33
N LEU A 137 -12.80 0.50 6.45
CA LEU A 137 -13.40 0.19 5.15
C LEU A 137 -14.74 -0.53 5.31
N GLY A 138 -15.73 -0.10 4.55
CA GLY A 138 -17.10 -0.61 4.63
C GLY A 138 -17.95 0.00 5.74
N ALA A 139 -17.37 0.85 6.61
CA ALA A 139 -18.10 1.58 7.64
C ALA A 139 -17.91 3.10 7.51
N ASP A 140 -16.64 3.58 7.57
CA ASP A 140 -16.33 5.01 7.49
C ASP A 140 -16.16 5.48 6.04
N ALA A 141 -15.69 4.59 5.16
CA ALA A 141 -15.62 4.78 3.72
C ALA A 141 -16.20 3.53 3.02
N SER A 142 -17.04 3.72 2.02
CA SER A 142 -17.56 2.60 1.24
C SER A 142 -16.44 1.92 0.47
N ALA A 143 -16.37 0.60 0.56
CA ALA A 143 -15.34 -0.18 -0.11
C ALA A 143 -15.96 -1.39 -0.82
N ALA A 144 -15.52 -1.64 -2.04
CA ALA A 144 -15.93 -2.79 -2.83
C ALA A 144 -14.74 -3.51 -3.45
N ALA A 145 -14.94 -4.79 -3.78
CA ALA A 145 -14.03 -5.52 -4.64
C ALA A 145 -14.00 -4.87 -6.02
N GLY A 146 -12.80 -4.54 -6.52
CA GLY A 146 -12.67 -3.93 -7.83
C GLY A 146 -13.02 -4.90 -8.97
N PRO A 147 -13.55 -4.43 -10.09
CA PRO A 147 -13.83 -5.25 -11.26
C PRO A 147 -12.52 -5.69 -11.93
N LYS A 148 -12.56 -6.84 -12.65
CA LYS A 148 -11.42 -7.37 -13.37
C LYS A 148 -11.66 -7.31 -14.88
N GLY A 149 -10.59 -7.13 -15.66
CA GLY A 149 -10.65 -7.15 -17.12
C GLY A 149 -10.73 -5.76 -17.73
N ARG A 150 -10.72 -5.72 -19.07
CA ARG A 150 -10.64 -4.46 -19.84
C ARG A 150 -11.86 -3.56 -19.74
N ASN A 151 -13.00 -4.09 -19.33
CA ASN A 151 -14.26 -3.35 -19.31
C ASN A 151 -14.75 -3.19 -17.86
N ALA A 152 -14.59 -2.00 -17.30
CA ALA A 152 -15.25 -1.62 -16.07
C ALA A 152 -16.80 -1.59 -16.19
N GLU A 153 -17.33 -1.65 -17.42
CA GLU A 153 -18.77 -1.69 -17.72
C GLU A 153 -19.52 -2.87 -17.10
N ALA A 154 -18.81 -3.96 -16.77
CA ALA A 154 -19.37 -5.10 -16.04
C ALA A 154 -19.48 -4.88 -14.52
N ALA A 155 -19.05 -3.71 -14.02
CA ALA A 155 -19.12 -3.39 -12.61
C ALA A 155 -20.59 -3.15 -12.18
N THR A 156 -20.94 -3.69 -11.02
CA THR A 156 -22.25 -3.41 -10.41
C THR A 156 -22.32 -1.96 -9.92
N ASP A 157 -23.52 -1.38 -9.79
CA ASP A 157 -23.73 -0.04 -9.24
C ASP A 157 -23.00 0.19 -7.91
N VAL A 158 -22.91 -0.84 -7.07
CA VAL A 158 -22.21 -0.77 -5.78
C VAL A 158 -20.71 -0.55 -5.99
N THR A 159 -20.10 -1.20 -6.99
CA THR A 159 -18.69 -1.03 -7.32
C THR A 159 -18.40 0.36 -7.87
N LEU A 160 -19.28 0.85 -8.76
CA LEU A 160 -19.14 2.19 -9.37
C LEU A 160 -19.31 3.33 -8.37
N ARG A 161 -20.05 3.10 -7.28
CA ARG A 161 -20.27 4.10 -6.20
C ARG A 161 -19.34 3.95 -5.00
N ALA A 162 -18.46 2.96 -5.00
CA ALA A 162 -17.54 2.75 -3.90
C ALA A 162 -16.49 3.87 -3.84
N GLU A 163 -16.20 4.35 -2.63
CA GLU A 163 -15.13 5.32 -2.41
C GLU A 163 -13.75 4.67 -2.55
N VAL A 164 -13.65 3.36 -2.29
CA VAL A 164 -12.40 2.59 -2.38
C VAL A 164 -12.66 1.28 -3.10
N LEU A 165 -11.94 1.05 -4.20
CA LEU A 165 -11.89 -0.24 -4.88
C LEU A 165 -10.67 -1.01 -4.41
N THR A 166 -10.85 -2.28 -4.07
CA THR A 166 -9.80 -3.09 -3.44
C THR A 166 -9.45 -4.32 -4.26
N TYR A 167 -8.16 -4.57 -4.40
CA TYR A 167 -7.57 -5.66 -5.15
C TYR A 167 -6.53 -6.40 -4.33
N SER A 168 -6.36 -7.69 -4.60
CA SER A 168 -5.24 -8.49 -4.11
C SER A 168 -4.51 -9.18 -5.24
N ARG A 169 -3.20 -9.35 -5.07
CA ARG A 169 -2.38 -10.12 -6.00
C ARG A 169 -2.13 -11.52 -5.45
N ALA A 170 -2.53 -12.53 -6.24
CA ALA A 170 -2.22 -13.92 -5.97
C ALA A 170 -1.64 -14.57 -7.23
N ARG A 171 -0.48 -15.22 -7.12
CA ARG A 171 0.20 -15.92 -8.22
C ARG A 171 0.43 -15.05 -9.47
N GLY A 172 0.76 -13.75 -9.27
CA GLY A 172 1.02 -12.82 -10.38
C GLY A 172 -0.21 -12.22 -11.05
N LEU A 173 -1.42 -12.52 -10.56
CA LEU A 173 -2.68 -11.97 -11.08
C LEU A 173 -3.39 -11.15 -10.01
N PHE A 174 -3.93 -10.00 -10.41
CA PHE A 174 -4.78 -9.19 -9.54
C PHE A 174 -6.24 -9.62 -9.65
N ALA A 175 -6.94 -9.61 -8.53
CA ALA A 175 -8.36 -9.86 -8.46
C ALA A 175 -8.99 -8.95 -7.39
N GLY A 176 -10.21 -8.50 -7.65
CA GLY A 176 -10.99 -7.77 -6.65
C GLY A 176 -11.22 -8.60 -5.40
N ILE A 177 -11.03 -7.99 -4.24
CA ILE A 177 -11.22 -8.63 -2.94
C ILE A 177 -11.94 -7.66 -1.99
N SER A 178 -12.78 -8.17 -1.11
CA SER A 178 -13.35 -7.34 -0.06
C SER A 178 -12.38 -7.19 1.11
N LEU A 179 -12.06 -5.95 1.46
CA LEU A 179 -11.34 -5.58 2.67
C LEU A 179 -12.25 -4.92 3.71
N ALA A 180 -13.55 -5.12 3.60
CA ALA A 180 -14.52 -4.59 4.56
C ALA A 180 -14.16 -5.04 5.99
N GLY A 181 -14.22 -4.09 6.94
CA GLY A 181 -13.80 -4.30 8.32
C GLY A 181 -12.32 -4.06 8.60
N SER A 182 -11.48 -3.99 7.56
CA SER A 182 -10.08 -3.57 7.71
C SER A 182 -9.97 -2.06 7.90
N THR A 183 -8.90 -1.65 8.54
CA THR A 183 -8.63 -0.24 8.82
C THR A 183 -7.40 0.24 8.07
N VAL A 184 -7.54 1.36 7.40
CA VAL A 184 -6.47 2.09 6.71
C VAL A 184 -6.17 3.36 7.49
N ARG A 185 -4.89 3.66 7.71
CA ARG A 185 -4.47 4.88 8.39
C ARG A 185 -3.10 5.37 7.92
N PRO A 186 -2.82 6.68 8.05
CA PRO A 186 -1.45 7.18 7.90
C PRO A 186 -0.49 6.54 8.92
N ASP A 187 0.74 6.26 8.47
CA ASP A 187 1.84 5.84 9.33
C ASP A 187 2.83 7.00 9.52
N ASN A 188 2.44 7.96 10.37
CA ASN A 188 3.24 9.17 10.59
C ASN A 188 4.64 8.85 11.14
N GLY A 189 4.79 7.74 11.90
CA GLY A 189 6.11 7.29 12.35
C GLY A 189 7.00 6.80 11.21
N ALA A 190 6.44 6.17 10.20
CA ALA A 190 7.17 5.79 9.00
C ALA A 190 7.45 7.01 8.09
N ASN A 191 6.52 7.98 8.02
CA ASN A 191 6.76 9.26 7.33
C ASN A 191 7.92 10.03 7.96
N GLU A 192 7.96 10.11 9.31
CA GLU A 192 9.06 10.78 10.02
C GLU A 192 10.42 10.13 9.72
N LYS A 193 10.48 8.80 9.66
CA LYS A 193 11.70 8.08 9.30
C LYS A 193 12.11 8.34 7.86
N LEU A 194 11.16 8.25 6.92
CA LEU A 194 11.42 8.43 5.51
C LEU A 194 11.88 9.84 5.16
N TYR A 195 11.31 10.85 5.79
CA TYR A 195 11.54 12.27 5.47
C TYR A 195 12.43 13.01 6.45
N GLY A 196 12.84 12.37 7.56
CA GLY A 196 13.69 12.96 8.58
C GLY A 196 13.04 14.08 9.41
N LYS A 197 11.72 14.28 9.29
CA LYS A 197 10.94 15.29 10.00
C LYS A 197 9.50 14.85 10.22
N LYS A 198 8.87 15.36 11.29
CA LYS A 198 7.43 15.12 11.54
C LYS A 198 6.59 15.80 10.47
N LEU A 199 5.79 15.02 9.79
CA LEU A 199 4.87 15.45 8.73
C LEU A 199 3.58 14.65 8.82
N ASP A 200 2.45 15.36 8.69
CA ASP A 200 1.17 14.72 8.47
C ASP A 200 1.03 14.27 7.01
N ALA A 201 0.34 13.17 6.79
CA ALA A 201 0.10 12.64 5.44
C ALA A 201 -0.50 13.68 4.49
N LYS A 202 -1.46 14.49 4.98
CA LYS A 202 -2.08 15.57 4.22
C LYS A 202 -1.10 16.66 3.78
N ASP A 203 -0.09 16.96 4.61
CA ASP A 203 0.91 17.98 4.28
C ASP A 203 1.86 17.49 3.18
N ILE A 204 2.19 16.20 3.20
CA ILE A 204 2.97 15.55 2.14
C ILE A 204 2.21 15.65 0.80
N ILE A 205 0.92 15.27 0.80
CA ILE A 205 0.11 15.17 -0.41
C ILE A 205 -0.32 16.53 -0.96
N PHE A 206 -0.92 17.38 -0.12
CA PHE A 206 -1.56 18.61 -0.59
C PHE A 206 -0.64 19.83 -0.59
N LYS A 207 0.32 19.90 0.35
CA LYS A 207 1.21 21.07 0.44
C LYS A 207 2.53 20.89 -0.30
N GLY A 208 2.82 19.69 -0.84
CA GLY A 208 4.11 19.40 -1.45
C GLY A 208 5.28 19.62 -0.50
N ALA A 209 5.07 19.31 0.80
CA ALA A 209 5.99 19.62 1.88
C ALA A 209 7.36 18.92 1.75
N VAL A 210 7.48 17.97 0.84
CA VAL A 210 8.67 17.16 0.58
C VAL A 210 8.83 16.85 -0.90
N ALA A 211 10.07 16.68 -1.33
CA ALA A 211 10.39 16.11 -2.64
C ALA A 211 10.11 14.60 -2.67
N VAL A 212 9.91 14.06 -3.86
CA VAL A 212 9.78 12.61 -4.07
C VAL A 212 11.12 11.96 -3.71
N PRO A 213 11.16 11.03 -2.72
CA PRO A 213 12.39 10.35 -2.35
C PRO A 213 12.90 9.45 -3.47
N ALA A 214 14.22 9.19 -3.52
CA ALA A 214 14.86 8.40 -4.58
C ALA A 214 14.19 7.05 -4.81
N ALA A 215 13.82 6.34 -3.74
CA ALA A 215 13.13 5.04 -3.80
C ALA A 215 11.74 5.09 -4.46
N ALA A 216 11.07 6.26 -4.43
CA ALA A 216 9.74 6.43 -5.02
C ALA A 216 9.76 7.10 -6.40
N GLN A 217 10.92 7.55 -6.89
CA GLN A 217 11.00 8.24 -8.18
C GLN A 217 10.45 7.41 -9.33
N LYS A 218 10.79 6.12 -9.38
CA LYS A 218 10.29 5.20 -10.41
C LYS A 218 8.77 5.04 -10.33
N LEU A 219 8.22 4.89 -9.11
CA LEU A 219 6.78 4.80 -8.88
C LEU A 219 6.05 6.03 -9.41
N VAL A 220 6.46 7.21 -8.96
CA VAL A 220 5.80 8.47 -9.30
C VAL A 220 5.98 8.83 -10.78
N ALA A 221 7.17 8.63 -11.33
CA ALA A 221 7.43 8.86 -12.75
C ALA A 221 6.57 7.94 -13.64
N TYR A 222 6.44 6.67 -13.26
CA TYR A 222 5.66 5.70 -14.01
C TYR A 222 4.16 6.02 -13.96
N LEU A 223 3.64 6.41 -12.82
CA LEU A 223 2.25 6.89 -12.68
C LEU A 223 2.01 8.14 -13.52
N ASN A 224 2.91 9.12 -13.49
CA ASN A 224 2.80 10.33 -14.31
C ASN A 224 2.87 10.04 -15.81
N GLN A 225 3.61 9.01 -16.23
CA GLN A 225 3.70 8.61 -17.62
C GLN A 225 2.44 7.87 -18.10
N LYS A 226 1.94 6.93 -17.30
CA LYS A 226 0.85 6.01 -17.70
C LYS A 226 -0.55 6.54 -17.40
N SER A 227 -0.67 7.40 -16.40
CA SER A 227 -1.92 8.02 -15.95
C SER A 227 -1.68 9.50 -15.62
N PRO A 228 -1.36 10.35 -16.64
CA PRO A 228 -0.96 11.72 -16.42
C PRO A 228 -2.11 12.66 -16.02
N LYS A 229 -3.36 12.28 -16.35
CA LYS A 229 -4.55 13.12 -16.09
C LYS A 229 -5.53 12.36 -15.19
N ASN A 230 -6.22 13.11 -14.35
CA ASN A 230 -7.38 12.61 -13.62
C ASN A 230 -8.60 12.64 -14.54
N LEU A 231 -9.22 11.50 -14.76
CA LEU A 231 -10.45 11.34 -15.55
C LEU A 231 -11.66 11.01 -14.66
N SER A 232 -11.58 11.31 -13.36
CA SER A 232 -12.72 11.14 -12.45
C SER A 232 -13.91 11.97 -12.91
N ASP A 233 -15.12 11.54 -12.57
CA ASP A 233 -16.33 12.30 -12.85
C ASP A 233 -16.24 13.68 -12.17
N PRO A 234 -16.43 14.79 -12.90
CA PRO A 234 -16.45 16.14 -12.33
C PRO A 234 -17.42 16.30 -11.15
N GLU A 235 -18.47 15.51 -11.06
CA GLU A 235 -19.37 15.49 -9.92
C GLU A 235 -18.73 14.89 -8.66
N SER A 236 -17.77 13.99 -8.79
CA SER A 236 -17.00 13.44 -7.68
C SER A 236 -16.02 14.46 -7.07
N LEU A 237 -15.77 15.55 -7.79
CA LEU A 237 -14.88 16.65 -7.38
C LEU A 237 -15.58 17.69 -6.47
N LYS A 238 -16.91 17.59 -6.31
CA LYS A 238 -17.69 18.44 -5.40
C LYS A 238 -17.74 17.81 -4.01
#